data_9efad11fdca09f8837e61eacdda0fcb9
#
_entry.id   9efad11fdca09f8837e61eacdda0fcb9
#
_cell.length_a   1.000
_cell.length_b   1.000
_cell.length_c   1.000
_cell.angle_alpha   90.00
_cell.angle_beta   90.00
_cell.angle_gamma   90.00
#
_symmetry.space_group_name_H-M   'P 1'
#
loop_
_entity.id
_entity.type
_entity.pdbx_description
1 polymer ?
#
loop_
_entity_poly.entity_id
_entity_poly.type
_entity_poly.pdbx_seq_one_letter_code
_entity_poly.pdbx_strand_id
1 'polypeptide(L)'
;MSRKYVFSLVLALVVSVLSLPAGAAKTEKRSVVRLETSAGNIRIALSDLTPIHRDNFLTLVDQGYYDGILFHRVIEDFMIQTGDPDSRNAPKDSLLGNGGPGYTLPAEIVFPELFHVRGSVAAAREGDDVNPEFRSSGSQFYIVWGQRQRPADLKKAKSYLEERGIELDRFMISDYQMYGGTPHLDGTYTVFGEVIEGLDVVEAIQKCPTDTNDRPLEDVVILRAKVERLSKTAYSTKR
;
A
#
# COMPACT_ATOMS: atom_id res chain seq x y z
N MET A 1 -90.51 -8.41 -22.56
CA MET A 1 -89.63 -8.64 -21.41
C MET A 1 -88.28 -9.12 -21.95
N SER A 2 -87.31 -8.24 -22.00
CA SER A 2 -85.99 -8.53 -22.63
C SER A 2 -84.94 -8.59 -21.55
N ARG A 3 -84.34 -9.76 -21.40
CA ARG A 3 -83.18 -9.98 -20.47
C ARG A 3 -81.86 -9.64 -21.21
N LYS A 4 -81.18 -8.56 -20.79
CA LYS A 4 -79.86 -8.21 -21.29
C LYS A 4 -78.80 -9.03 -20.48
N TYR A 5 -78.04 -9.83 -21.17
CA TYR A 5 -76.85 -10.50 -20.63
C TYR A 5 -75.67 -9.54 -20.71
N VAL A 6 -75.12 -9.22 -19.56
CA VAL A 6 -73.87 -8.47 -19.46
C VAL A 6 -72.73 -9.49 -19.41
N PHE A 7 -71.91 -9.51 -20.46
CA PHE A 7 -70.67 -10.29 -20.48
C PHE A 7 -69.56 -9.49 -19.77
N SER A 8 -69.12 -9.95 -18.59
CA SER A 8 -67.93 -9.46 -17.95
C SER A 8 -66.67 -10.09 -18.55
N LEU A 9 -65.92 -9.29 -19.25
CA LEU A 9 -64.57 -9.69 -19.77
C LEU A 9 -63.56 -9.55 -18.66
N VAL A 10 -63.07 -10.65 -18.06
CA VAL A 10 -61.98 -10.67 -17.11
C VAL A 10 -60.69 -10.71 -17.92
N LEU A 11 -59.99 -9.57 -17.96
CA LEU A 11 -58.67 -9.46 -18.58
C LEU A 11 -57.64 -9.97 -17.58
N ALA A 12 -57.13 -11.18 -17.77
CA ALA A 12 -56.04 -11.75 -17.00
C ALA A 12 -54.70 -11.12 -17.43
N LEU A 13 -54.16 -10.23 -16.61
CA LEU A 13 -52.84 -9.64 -16.81
C LEU A 13 -51.75 -10.66 -16.39
N VAL A 14 -51.17 -11.33 -17.38
CA VAL A 14 -50.02 -12.21 -17.16
C VAL A 14 -48.77 -11.34 -16.98
N VAL A 15 -48.38 -11.12 -15.74
CA VAL A 15 -47.09 -10.48 -15.42
C VAL A 15 -45.98 -11.50 -15.63
N SER A 16 -45.33 -11.44 -16.78
CA SER A 16 -44.11 -12.19 -17.04
C SER A 16 -42.97 -11.57 -16.22
N VAL A 17 -42.62 -12.19 -15.08
CA VAL A 17 -41.39 -11.84 -14.32
C VAL A 17 -40.23 -12.33 -15.16
N LEU A 18 -39.57 -11.41 -15.89
CA LEU A 18 -38.27 -11.67 -16.48
C LEU A 18 -37.28 -11.82 -15.34
N SER A 19 -36.92 -13.05 -15.01
CA SER A 19 -35.79 -13.37 -14.16
C SER A 19 -34.49 -12.97 -14.91
N LEU A 20 -33.95 -11.79 -14.62
CA LEU A 20 -32.60 -11.44 -15.02
C LEU A 20 -31.65 -12.44 -14.35
N PRO A 21 -30.76 -13.11 -15.12
CA PRO A 21 -29.77 -13.94 -14.51
C PRO A 21 -28.95 -13.05 -13.55
N ALA A 22 -28.92 -13.40 -12.27
CA ALA A 22 -28.01 -12.83 -11.31
C ALA A 22 -26.60 -13.11 -11.84
N GLY A 23 -26.03 -12.15 -12.55
CA GLY A 23 -24.64 -12.22 -12.99
C GLY A 23 -23.82 -12.46 -11.73
N ALA A 24 -23.16 -13.62 -11.65
CA ALA A 24 -22.24 -13.92 -10.58
C ALA A 24 -21.25 -12.76 -10.52
N ALA A 25 -21.32 -11.95 -9.47
CA ALA A 25 -20.39 -10.87 -9.25
C ALA A 25 -19.00 -11.50 -9.27
N LYS A 26 -18.22 -11.18 -10.31
CA LYS A 26 -16.85 -11.65 -10.45
C LYS A 26 -16.12 -11.15 -9.21
N THR A 27 -15.80 -12.05 -8.29
CA THR A 27 -15.07 -11.70 -7.07
C THR A 27 -13.71 -11.18 -7.54
N GLU A 28 -13.54 -9.86 -7.55
CA GLU A 28 -12.26 -9.24 -7.91
C GLU A 28 -11.23 -9.72 -6.91
N LYS A 29 -10.23 -10.43 -7.40
CA LYS A 29 -9.10 -10.89 -6.60
C LYS A 29 -8.08 -9.76 -6.55
N ARG A 30 -7.78 -9.28 -5.36
CA ARG A 30 -6.67 -8.34 -5.14
C ARG A 30 -5.36 -9.13 -5.02
N SER A 31 -4.30 -8.63 -5.65
CA SER A 31 -2.97 -9.19 -5.51
C SER A 31 -2.44 -8.89 -4.12
N VAL A 32 -1.99 -9.91 -3.42
CA VAL A 32 -1.39 -9.82 -2.10
C VAL A 32 0.00 -10.44 -2.15
N VAL A 33 0.96 -9.82 -1.51
CA VAL A 33 2.30 -10.36 -1.30
C VAL A 33 2.49 -10.63 0.18
N ARG A 34 2.96 -11.84 0.50
CA ARG A 34 3.41 -12.21 1.83
C ARG A 34 4.93 -12.14 1.88
N LEU A 35 5.45 -11.35 2.79
CA LEU A 35 6.85 -11.32 3.18
C LEU A 35 7.03 -12.18 4.42
N GLU A 36 7.74 -13.28 4.30
CA GLU A 36 8.21 -14.11 5.42
C GLU A 36 9.53 -13.51 5.90
N THR A 37 9.55 -12.86 7.07
CA THR A 37 10.75 -12.20 7.58
C THR A 37 11.28 -12.91 8.81
N SER A 38 12.53 -12.61 9.19
CA SER A 38 13.12 -13.11 10.44
C SER A 38 12.40 -12.58 11.70
N ALA A 39 11.60 -11.50 11.57
CA ALA A 39 10.82 -10.91 12.65
C ALA A 39 9.34 -11.36 12.65
N GLY A 40 8.88 -12.07 11.60
CA GLY A 40 7.50 -12.51 11.42
C GLY A 40 6.99 -12.27 10.01
N ASN A 41 5.71 -12.53 9.79
CA ASN A 41 5.09 -12.40 8.47
C ASN A 41 4.38 -11.05 8.32
N ILE A 42 4.55 -10.43 7.15
CA ILE A 42 3.84 -9.20 6.76
C ILE A 42 3.08 -9.51 5.46
N ARG A 43 1.79 -9.17 5.39
CA ARG A 43 0.98 -9.32 4.17
C ARG A 43 0.60 -7.95 3.64
N ILE A 44 0.93 -7.72 2.38
CA ILE A 44 0.73 -6.45 1.67
C ILE A 44 -0.32 -6.67 0.58
N ALA A 45 -1.41 -5.92 0.64
CA ALA A 45 -2.36 -5.85 -0.46
C ALA A 45 -1.94 -4.73 -1.42
N LEU A 46 -1.81 -5.06 -2.70
CA LEU A 46 -1.35 -4.11 -3.72
C LEU A 46 -2.52 -3.31 -4.29
N SER A 47 -2.27 -2.06 -4.67
CA SER A 47 -3.26 -1.17 -5.25
C SER A 47 -3.41 -1.41 -6.75
N ASP A 48 -4.66 -1.47 -7.24
CA ASP A 48 -4.96 -1.51 -8.67
C ASP A 48 -4.87 -0.11 -9.32
N LEU A 49 -4.77 0.94 -8.51
CA LEU A 49 -4.63 2.33 -8.99
C LEU A 49 -3.20 2.67 -9.42
N THR A 50 -2.22 1.85 -9.04
CA THR A 50 -0.81 2.01 -9.39
C THR A 50 -0.29 0.74 -10.11
N PRO A 51 -0.80 0.46 -11.31
CA PRO A 51 -0.55 -0.82 -11.99
C PRO A 51 0.92 -1.05 -12.36
N ILE A 52 1.69 -0.01 -12.67
CA ILE A 52 3.11 -0.14 -13.02
C ILE A 52 3.90 -0.65 -11.81
N HIS A 53 3.70 -0.03 -10.65
CA HIS A 53 4.37 -0.44 -9.40
C HIS A 53 3.89 -1.80 -8.93
N ARG A 54 2.57 -2.06 -8.97
CA ARG A 54 1.99 -3.37 -8.63
C ARG A 54 2.60 -4.49 -9.47
N ASP A 55 2.57 -4.35 -10.79
CA ASP A 55 2.98 -5.42 -11.70
C ASP A 55 4.50 -5.64 -11.66
N ASN A 56 5.30 -4.57 -11.51
CA ASN A 56 6.72 -4.65 -11.26
C ASN A 56 7.03 -5.39 -9.95
N PHE A 57 6.37 -5.01 -8.85
CA PHE A 57 6.58 -5.66 -7.56
C PHE A 57 6.24 -7.14 -7.60
N LEU A 58 5.11 -7.52 -8.22
CA LEU A 58 4.73 -8.92 -8.43
C LEU A 58 5.79 -9.68 -9.25
N THR A 59 6.30 -9.08 -10.31
CA THR A 59 7.34 -9.68 -11.16
C THR A 59 8.61 -9.97 -10.36
N LEU A 60 9.07 -9.00 -9.56
CA LEU A 60 10.26 -9.17 -8.72
C LEU A 60 10.04 -10.23 -7.62
N VAL A 61 8.84 -10.28 -7.04
CA VAL A 61 8.48 -11.33 -6.05
C VAL A 61 8.50 -12.71 -6.71
N ASP A 62 7.90 -12.87 -7.89
CA ASP A 62 7.88 -14.16 -8.60
C ASP A 62 9.28 -14.62 -9.03
N GLN A 63 10.20 -13.68 -9.23
CA GLN A 63 11.62 -13.97 -9.51
C GLN A 63 12.45 -14.30 -8.26
N GLY A 64 11.86 -14.21 -7.05
CA GLY A 64 12.60 -14.38 -5.80
C GLY A 64 13.58 -13.23 -5.51
N TYR A 65 13.39 -12.07 -6.16
CA TYR A 65 14.32 -10.93 -6.04
C TYR A 65 14.50 -10.46 -4.60
N TYR A 66 13.45 -10.53 -3.79
CA TYR A 66 13.48 -10.06 -2.41
C TYR A 66 14.02 -11.08 -1.40
N ASP A 67 14.24 -12.33 -1.81
CA ASP A 67 14.71 -13.38 -0.90
C ASP A 67 16.15 -13.09 -0.43
N GLY A 68 16.36 -13.05 0.88
CA GLY A 68 17.64 -12.74 1.51
C GLY A 68 17.96 -11.25 1.64
N ILE A 69 17.10 -10.34 1.16
CA ILE A 69 17.27 -8.88 1.27
C ILE A 69 16.94 -8.40 2.69
N LEU A 70 17.65 -7.38 3.15
CA LEU A 70 17.49 -6.79 4.48
C LEU A 70 16.48 -5.63 4.49
N PHE A 71 15.85 -5.42 5.63
CA PHE A 71 15.38 -4.08 5.99
C PHE A 71 16.62 -3.25 6.38
N HIS A 72 17.22 -2.61 5.39
CA HIS A 72 18.53 -1.97 5.52
C HIS A 72 18.47 -0.58 6.13
N ARG A 73 17.28 0.03 6.21
CA ARG A 73 17.08 1.34 6.84
C ARG A 73 15.79 1.34 7.65
N VAL A 74 15.91 1.61 8.92
CA VAL A 74 14.80 1.65 9.88
C VAL A 74 14.91 2.91 10.71
N ILE A 75 13.86 3.74 10.68
CA ILE A 75 13.78 4.94 11.51
C ILE A 75 12.53 4.83 12.37
N GLU A 76 12.74 4.81 13.69
CA GLU A 76 11.65 4.75 14.67
C GLU A 76 10.68 5.91 14.44
N ASP A 77 9.37 5.61 14.57
CA ASP A 77 8.29 6.56 14.37
C ASP A 77 8.19 7.17 12.96
N PHE A 78 8.88 6.55 11.97
CA PHE A 78 8.84 7.00 10.59
C PHE A 78 8.51 5.85 9.62
N MET A 79 9.47 4.97 9.32
CA MET A 79 9.28 3.89 8.33
C MET A 79 10.32 2.77 8.49
N ILE A 80 10.05 1.65 7.83
CA ILE A 80 11.02 0.57 7.59
C ILE A 80 11.21 0.41 6.08
N GLN A 81 12.45 0.44 5.60
CA GLN A 81 12.80 0.41 4.17
C GLN A 81 13.61 -0.84 3.83
N THR A 82 13.33 -1.40 2.65
CA THR A 82 13.96 -2.61 2.11
C THR A 82 14.06 -2.55 0.58
N GLY A 83 14.51 -3.62 -0.07
CA GLY A 83 14.49 -3.76 -1.52
C GLY A 83 15.82 -3.42 -2.20
N ASP A 84 16.88 -3.15 -1.44
CA ASP A 84 18.24 -3.02 -1.96
C ASP A 84 18.87 -4.40 -2.16
N PRO A 85 19.17 -4.84 -3.40
CA PRO A 85 19.77 -6.15 -3.66
C PRO A 85 21.18 -6.29 -3.08
N ASP A 86 21.91 -5.18 -2.89
CA ASP A 86 23.25 -5.17 -2.35
C ASP A 86 23.25 -5.46 -0.84
N SER A 87 22.08 -5.40 -0.21
CA SER A 87 21.94 -5.74 1.22
C SER A 87 22.01 -7.25 1.50
N ARG A 88 21.90 -8.10 0.45
CA ARG A 88 21.94 -9.56 0.61
C ARG A 88 23.32 -10.02 1.09
N ASN A 89 23.38 -10.58 2.30
CA ASN A 89 24.61 -11.00 2.99
C ASN A 89 25.65 -9.86 3.12
N ALA A 90 25.20 -8.60 3.17
CA ALA A 90 26.11 -7.46 3.24
C ALA A 90 26.86 -7.41 4.59
N PRO A 91 28.18 -7.16 4.57
CA PRO A 91 28.94 -6.85 5.79
C PRO A 91 28.27 -5.75 6.62
N LYS A 92 28.51 -5.75 7.94
CA LYS A 92 27.85 -4.79 8.86
C LYS A 92 28.19 -3.32 8.60
N ASP A 93 29.35 -3.06 8.05
CA ASP A 93 29.86 -1.73 7.70
C ASP A 93 29.50 -1.26 6.29
N SER A 94 28.76 -2.07 5.55
CA SER A 94 28.34 -1.71 4.19
C SER A 94 27.37 -0.54 4.18
N LEU A 95 27.63 0.45 3.32
CA LEU A 95 26.65 1.48 2.99
C LEU A 95 25.61 0.91 2.03
N LEU A 96 24.37 0.90 2.44
CA LEU A 96 23.23 0.34 1.71
C LEU A 96 22.25 1.44 1.29
N GLY A 97 21.32 1.08 0.41
CA GLY A 97 20.26 1.99 -0.03
C GLY A 97 20.46 2.57 -1.43
N ASN A 98 21.59 2.25 -2.09
CA ASN A 98 21.87 2.71 -3.47
C ASN A 98 21.63 1.63 -4.53
N GLY A 99 21.45 0.38 -4.14
CA GLY A 99 21.25 -0.74 -5.06
C GLY A 99 19.83 -0.77 -5.65
N GLY A 100 19.71 -1.42 -6.81
CA GLY A 100 18.43 -1.58 -7.52
C GLY A 100 18.54 -2.53 -8.70
N PRO A 101 17.43 -2.76 -9.42
CA PRO A 101 17.39 -3.69 -10.54
C PRO A 101 17.96 -3.11 -11.86
N GLY A 102 18.57 -1.92 -11.82
CA GLY A 102 19.13 -1.25 -12.99
C GLY A 102 18.13 -0.38 -13.77
N TYR A 103 16.95 -0.14 -13.22
CA TYR A 103 15.94 0.75 -13.79
C TYR A 103 15.13 1.47 -12.70
N THR A 104 14.45 2.55 -13.09
CA THR A 104 13.49 3.28 -12.27
C THR A 104 12.10 3.21 -12.90
N LEU A 105 11.05 3.42 -12.10
CA LEU A 105 9.68 3.47 -12.57
C LEU A 105 9.18 4.93 -12.67
N PRO A 106 8.32 5.26 -13.65
CA PRO A 106 7.62 6.54 -13.62
C PRO A 106 6.74 6.62 -12.38
N ALA A 107 6.59 7.81 -11.82
CA ALA A 107 5.71 8.02 -10.67
C ALA A 107 4.25 7.71 -11.01
N GLU A 108 3.54 7.05 -10.09
CA GLU A 108 2.09 6.84 -10.12
C GLU A 108 1.48 7.44 -8.84
N ILE A 109 1.52 8.76 -8.74
CA ILE A 109 1.02 9.47 -7.57
C ILE A 109 -0.50 9.64 -7.71
N VAL A 110 -1.25 8.88 -6.93
CA VAL A 110 -2.73 8.83 -6.95
C VAL A 110 -3.24 9.40 -5.63
N PHE A 111 -3.11 10.70 -5.48
CA PHE A 111 -3.59 11.45 -4.34
C PHE A 111 -4.96 12.09 -4.68
N PRO A 112 -5.95 12.12 -3.80
CA PRO A 112 -5.93 11.74 -2.37
C PRO A 112 -6.26 10.27 -2.07
N GLU A 113 -6.53 9.41 -3.05
CA GLU A 113 -6.98 8.04 -2.84
C GLU A 113 -5.92 7.17 -2.14
N LEU A 114 -4.64 7.45 -2.42
CA LEU A 114 -3.49 6.78 -1.82
C LEU A 114 -2.60 7.81 -1.14
N PHE A 115 -2.43 7.67 0.17
CA PHE A 115 -1.65 8.58 1.00
C PHE A 115 -0.89 7.82 2.10
N HIS A 116 0.05 8.49 2.79
CA HIS A 116 1.02 7.86 3.68
C HIS A 116 0.50 7.66 5.11
N VAL A 117 -0.67 7.07 5.28
CA VAL A 117 -1.15 6.62 6.59
C VAL A 117 -0.33 5.42 7.07
N ARG A 118 -0.30 5.16 8.37
CA ARG A 118 0.38 3.99 8.92
C ARG A 118 -0.04 2.69 8.24
N GLY A 119 0.95 1.88 7.85
CA GLY A 119 0.75 0.64 7.11
C GLY A 119 0.75 0.80 5.59
N SER A 120 0.76 2.04 5.04
CA SER A 120 0.94 2.25 3.60
C SER A 120 2.31 1.75 3.15
N VAL A 121 2.35 1.18 1.94
CA VAL A 121 3.57 0.71 1.28
C VAL A 121 3.84 1.61 0.09
N ALA A 122 5.01 2.27 0.10
CA ALA A 122 5.37 3.23 -0.93
C ALA A 122 6.76 2.96 -1.50
N ALA A 123 6.95 3.34 -2.75
CA ALA A 123 8.23 3.19 -3.43
C ALA A 123 9.23 4.24 -2.95
N ALA A 124 10.47 3.82 -2.65
CA ALA A 124 11.56 4.73 -2.40
C ALA A 124 11.97 5.46 -3.68
N ARG A 125 12.62 6.59 -3.55
CA ARG A 125 13.18 7.37 -4.66
C ARG A 125 14.33 8.27 -4.21
N GLU A 126 15.10 8.76 -5.16
CA GLU A 126 16.09 9.82 -4.91
C GLU A 126 15.44 11.17 -4.61
N GLY A 127 16.21 12.08 -4.03
CA GLY A 127 15.77 13.43 -3.67
C GLY A 127 15.39 14.29 -4.87
N ASP A 128 14.59 15.33 -4.63
CA ASP A 128 14.00 16.19 -5.67
C ASP A 128 15.07 16.94 -6.51
N ASP A 129 16.25 17.20 -5.95
CA ASP A 129 17.37 17.87 -6.60
C ASP A 129 17.97 17.07 -7.76
N VAL A 130 17.94 15.74 -7.69
CA VAL A 130 18.46 14.84 -8.72
C VAL A 130 17.35 14.06 -9.44
N ASN A 131 16.12 14.12 -8.94
CA ASN A 131 14.97 13.39 -9.46
C ASN A 131 13.69 14.25 -9.51
N PRO A 132 13.64 15.29 -10.32
CA PRO A 132 12.50 16.21 -10.40
C PRO A 132 11.22 15.57 -10.96
N GLU A 133 11.32 14.39 -11.61
CA GLU A 133 10.18 13.63 -12.13
C GLU A 133 9.58 12.67 -11.09
N PHE A 134 10.10 12.67 -9.85
CA PHE A 134 9.68 11.76 -8.78
C PHE A 134 9.70 10.28 -9.16
N ARG A 135 10.60 9.89 -10.06
CA ARG A 135 10.74 8.50 -10.49
C ARG A 135 11.08 7.61 -9.29
N SER A 136 10.40 6.49 -9.20
CA SER A 136 10.58 5.53 -8.12
C SER A 136 11.74 4.59 -8.39
N SER A 137 12.39 4.11 -7.33
CA SER A 137 13.27 2.95 -7.41
C SER A 137 12.52 1.76 -8.00
N GLY A 138 13.20 0.96 -8.83
CA GLY A 138 12.61 -0.25 -9.41
C GLY A 138 12.38 -1.36 -8.39
N SER A 139 13.02 -1.32 -7.20
CA SER A 139 12.90 -2.39 -6.19
C SER A 139 12.77 -1.92 -4.76
N GLN A 140 13.33 -0.77 -4.40
CA GLN A 140 13.29 -0.31 -3.02
C GLN A 140 11.92 0.27 -2.66
N PHE A 141 11.41 -0.14 -1.50
CA PHE A 141 10.16 0.35 -0.96
C PHE A 141 10.23 0.48 0.57
N TYR A 142 9.30 1.20 1.14
CA TYR A 142 9.18 1.35 2.58
C TYR A 142 7.73 1.11 3.04
N ILE A 143 7.63 0.68 4.30
CA ILE A 143 6.35 0.56 5.01
C ILE A 143 6.29 1.68 6.02
N VAL A 144 5.25 2.50 5.92
CA VAL A 144 5.03 3.65 6.79
C VAL A 144 4.64 3.19 8.19
N TRP A 145 5.33 3.72 9.20
CA TRP A 145 4.86 3.68 10.58
C TRP A 145 4.27 5.03 10.99
N GLY A 146 5.09 6.06 11.06
CA GLY A 146 4.72 7.42 11.42
C GLY A 146 4.15 7.54 12.84
N GLN A 147 4.23 8.72 13.40
CA GLN A 147 3.56 9.03 14.66
C GLN A 147 2.09 9.38 14.44
N ARG A 148 1.25 9.25 15.48
CA ARG A 148 -0.06 9.89 15.50
C ARG A 148 0.12 11.40 15.46
N GLN A 149 -0.48 12.03 14.46
CA GLN A 149 -0.27 13.45 14.20
C GLN A 149 -1.11 14.31 15.16
N ARG A 150 -0.47 15.21 15.89
CA ARG A 150 -1.16 16.22 16.69
C ARG A 150 -1.66 17.35 15.75
N PRO A 151 -2.68 18.12 16.17
CA PRO A 151 -3.17 19.23 15.36
C PRO A 151 -2.09 20.24 14.92
N ALA A 152 -1.07 20.47 15.77
CA ALA A 152 0.05 21.36 15.44
C ALA A 152 0.96 20.79 14.33
N ASP A 153 1.22 19.49 14.39
CA ASP A 153 2.05 18.77 13.39
C ASP A 153 1.33 18.73 12.03
N LEU A 154 0.02 18.45 12.05
CA LEU A 154 -0.82 18.51 10.84
C LEU A 154 -0.89 19.91 10.24
N LYS A 155 -0.95 20.96 11.06
CA LYS A 155 -0.92 22.35 10.56
C LYS A 155 0.36 22.61 9.77
N LYS A 156 1.51 22.14 10.28
CA LYS A 156 2.81 22.29 9.61
C LYS A 156 2.85 21.47 8.30
N ALA A 157 2.42 20.22 8.34
CA ALA A 157 2.34 19.37 7.15
C ALA A 157 1.41 19.97 6.10
N LYS A 158 0.23 20.46 6.52
CA LYS A 158 -0.74 21.11 5.64
C LYS A 158 -0.13 22.30 4.91
N SER A 159 0.51 23.24 5.62
CA SER A 159 1.15 24.40 4.99
C SER A 159 2.21 23.98 3.95
N TYR A 160 3.02 22.96 4.25
CA TYR A 160 4.01 22.43 3.32
C TYR A 160 3.39 21.81 2.06
N LEU A 161 2.26 21.11 2.22
CA LEU A 161 1.54 20.48 1.11
C LEU A 161 0.77 21.48 0.28
N GLU A 162 0.15 22.52 0.91
CA GLU A 162 -0.56 23.60 0.24
C GLU A 162 0.36 24.40 -0.72
N GLU A 163 1.62 24.63 -0.34
CA GLU A 163 2.64 25.23 -1.22
C GLU A 163 2.88 24.41 -2.50
N ARG A 164 2.52 23.13 -2.49
CA ARG A 164 2.61 22.18 -3.62
C ARG A 164 1.26 21.91 -4.30
N GLY A 165 0.23 22.65 -3.92
CA GLY A 165 -1.13 22.46 -4.45
C GLY A 165 -1.83 21.19 -3.93
N ILE A 166 -1.36 20.62 -2.84
CA ILE A 166 -1.90 19.40 -2.22
C ILE A 166 -2.73 19.79 -0.99
N GLU A 167 -3.98 19.35 -0.94
CA GLU A 167 -4.88 19.63 0.16
C GLU A 167 -5.21 18.35 0.96
N LEU A 168 -5.02 18.40 2.27
CA LEU A 168 -5.46 17.34 3.19
C LEU A 168 -6.94 17.54 3.53
N ASP A 169 -7.76 16.59 3.17
CA ASP A 169 -9.17 16.59 3.55
C ASP A 169 -9.37 16.16 5.02
N ARG A 170 -10.62 16.29 5.50
CA ARG A 170 -10.97 15.96 6.89
C ARG A 170 -10.79 14.46 7.23
N PHE A 171 -10.94 13.57 6.25
CA PHE A 171 -10.80 12.13 6.47
C PHE A 171 -9.34 11.74 6.63
N MET A 172 -8.48 12.27 5.77
CA MET A 172 -7.03 12.10 5.88
C MET A 172 -6.49 12.67 7.21
N ILE A 173 -6.96 13.87 7.60
CA ILE A 173 -6.62 14.48 8.90
C ILE A 173 -7.02 13.54 10.05
N SER A 174 -8.25 12.99 10.01
CA SER A 174 -8.73 12.04 11.01
C SER A 174 -7.88 10.76 11.04
N ASP A 175 -7.54 10.22 9.89
CA ASP A 175 -6.73 9.00 9.79
C ASP A 175 -5.31 9.22 10.35
N TYR A 176 -4.67 10.34 10.03
CA TYR A 176 -3.37 10.70 10.58
C TYR A 176 -3.38 10.89 12.10
N GLN A 177 -4.48 11.44 12.65
CA GLN A 177 -4.65 11.59 14.10
C GLN A 177 -4.91 10.24 14.79
N MET A 178 -5.68 9.38 14.15
CA MET A 178 -6.11 8.11 14.73
C MET A 178 -5.04 7.02 14.59
N TYR A 179 -4.48 6.87 13.41
CA TYR A 179 -3.57 5.78 13.07
C TYR A 179 -2.10 6.21 13.03
N GLY A 180 -1.83 7.45 12.68
CA GLY A 180 -0.47 7.95 12.41
C GLY A 180 -0.12 7.90 10.93
N GLY A 181 1.10 8.27 10.62
CA GLY A 181 1.61 8.30 9.25
C GLY A 181 2.56 9.47 8.99
N THR A 182 2.87 9.68 7.71
CA THR A 182 3.90 10.64 7.27
C THR A 182 3.37 11.60 6.20
N PRO A 183 2.43 12.52 6.58
CA PRO A 183 1.72 13.37 5.61
C PRO A 183 2.66 14.23 4.74
N HIS A 184 3.87 14.54 5.20
CA HIS A 184 4.85 15.32 4.44
C HIS A 184 5.38 14.62 3.18
N LEU A 185 5.11 13.31 3.00
CA LEU A 185 5.47 12.54 1.79
C LEU A 185 4.33 12.49 0.76
N ASP A 186 3.13 12.94 1.12
CA ASP A 186 1.98 12.90 0.23
C ASP A 186 2.21 13.70 -1.04
N GLY A 187 1.68 13.19 -2.15
CA GLY A 187 1.79 13.81 -3.45
C GLY A 187 3.19 13.82 -4.07
N THR A 188 4.20 13.23 -3.43
CA THR A 188 5.59 13.20 -3.92
C THR A 188 6.21 11.82 -4.00
N TYR A 189 5.57 10.79 -3.41
CA TYR A 189 5.96 9.38 -3.48
C TYR A 189 4.79 8.52 -3.91
N THR A 190 5.06 7.46 -4.67
CA THR A 190 4.03 6.52 -5.11
C THR A 190 3.70 5.53 -3.99
N VAL A 191 2.50 5.63 -3.43
CA VAL A 191 1.92 4.60 -2.56
C VAL A 191 1.29 3.54 -3.45
N PHE A 192 1.70 2.27 -3.32
CA PHE A 192 1.24 1.19 -4.20
C PHE A 192 0.64 -0.02 -3.46
N GLY A 193 0.55 0.05 -2.14
CA GLY A 193 -0.03 -1.01 -1.33
C GLY A 193 -0.28 -0.60 0.12
N GLU A 194 -0.81 -1.56 0.88
CA GLU A 194 -1.07 -1.42 2.30
C GLU A 194 -0.82 -2.74 3.03
N VAL A 195 -0.34 -2.68 4.26
CA VAL A 195 -0.21 -3.84 5.16
C VAL A 195 -1.60 -4.21 5.66
N ILE A 196 -2.03 -5.43 5.35
CA ILE A 196 -3.33 -5.98 5.79
C ILE A 196 -3.20 -6.96 6.95
N GLU A 197 -1.97 -7.46 7.21
CA GLU A 197 -1.65 -8.37 8.32
C GLU A 197 -0.17 -8.23 8.68
N GLY A 198 0.18 -8.32 9.97
CA GLY A 198 1.56 -8.20 10.44
C GLY A 198 1.98 -6.76 10.74
N LEU A 199 1.06 -5.85 11.04
CA LEU A 199 1.40 -4.49 11.46
C LEU A 199 2.14 -4.49 12.83
N ASP A 200 1.91 -5.48 13.68
CA ASP A 200 2.66 -5.75 14.90
C ASP A 200 4.12 -6.15 14.61
N VAL A 201 4.37 -6.88 13.52
CA VAL A 201 5.72 -7.20 13.04
C VAL A 201 6.42 -5.93 12.55
N VAL A 202 5.72 -5.06 11.80
CA VAL A 202 6.23 -3.74 11.39
C VAL A 202 6.58 -2.90 12.62
N GLU A 203 5.73 -2.92 13.66
CA GLU A 203 5.99 -2.24 14.93
C GLU A 203 7.25 -2.75 15.62
N ALA A 204 7.44 -4.05 15.66
CA ALA A 204 8.63 -4.66 16.26
C ALA A 204 9.91 -4.27 15.50
N ILE A 205 9.87 -4.27 14.16
CA ILE A 205 11.00 -3.89 13.33
C ILE A 205 11.33 -2.40 13.50
N GLN A 206 10.34 -1.50 13.44
CA GLN A 206 10.59 -0.06 13.50
C GLN A 206 11.14 0.41 14.87
N LYS A 207 11.03 -0.42 15.91
CA LYS A 207 11.57 -0.16 17.24
C LYS A 207 12.94 -0.83 17.50
N CYS A 208 13.46 -1.57 16.53
CA CYS A 208 14.76 -2.24 16.76
C CYS A 208 15.89 -1.21 16.84
N PRO A 209 16.94 -1.47 17.65
CA PRO A 209 18.12 -0.61 17.68
C PRO A 209 18.81 -0.58 16.32
N THR A 210 19.24 0.62 15.91
CA THR A 210 19.94 0.86 14.65
C THR A 210 21.32 1.48 14.87
N ASP A 211 22.16 1.41 13.85
CA ASP A 211 23.45 2.11 13.79
C ASP A 211 23.28 3.57 13.33
N THR A 212 24.38 4.25 13.11
CA THR A 212 24.41 5.66 12.65
C THR A 212 23.93 5.85 11.21
N ASN A 213 23.74 4.77 10.46
CA ASN A 213 23.19 4.77 9.09
C ASN A 213 21.75 4.25 9.06
N ASP A 214 21.07 4.21 10.20
CA ASP A 214 19.71 3.68 10.36
C ASP A 214 19.60 2.17 10.05
N ARG A 215 20.69 1.41 9.92
CA ARG A 215 20.66 -0.03 9.71
C ARG A 215 20.41 -0.74 11.05
N PRO A 216 19.48 -1.72 11.12
CA PRO A 216 19.31 -2.54 12.32
C PRO A 216 20.62 -3.18 12.78
N LEU A 217 20.92 -3.08 14.09
CA LEU A 217 22.12 -3.72 14.68
C LEU A 217 22.07 -5.25 14.50
N GLU A 218 20.87 -5.83 14.61
CA GLU A 218 20.59 -7.21 14.20
C GLU A 218 19.79 -7.17 12.90
N ASP A 219 20.33 -7.83 11.86
CA ASP A 219 19.72 -7.78 10.54
C ASP A 219 18.33 -8.40 10.52
N VAL A 220 17.36 -7.63 10.03
CA VAL A 220 16.01 -8.13 9.73
C VAL A 220 15.97 -8.51 8.26
N VAL A 221 15.77 -9.80 7.99
CA VAL A 221 15.90 -10.40 6.66
C VAL A 221 14.52 -10.76 6.11
N ILE A 222 14.24 -10.49 4.85
CA ILE A 222 13.15 -11.11 4.10
C ILE A 222 13.62 -12.51 3.72
N LEU A 223 13.15 -13.53 4.43
CA LEU A 223 13.50 -14.92 4.17
C LEU A 223 12.90 -15.40 2.86
N ARG A 224 11.70 -14.93 2.55
CA ARG A 224 10.99 -15.23 1.30
C ARG A 224 9.85 -14.25 1.04
N ALA A 225 9.64 -13.91 -0.23
CA ALA A 225 8.46 -13.19 -0.70
C ALA A 225 7.60 -14.09 -1.61
N LYS A 226 6.27 -14.06 -1.43
CA LYS A 226 5.33 -14.87 -2.22
C LYS A 226 4.09 -14.09 -2.62
N VAL A 227 3.66 -14.28 -3.87
CA VAL A 227 2.37 -13.77 -4.34
C VAL A 227 1.24 -14.68 -3.85
N GLU A 228 0.22 -14.07 -3.27
CA GLU A 228 -1.03 -14.70 -2.87
C GLU A 228 -2.20 -14.01 -3.58
N ARG A 229 -3.25 -14.77 -3.93
CA ARG A 229 -4.47 -14.20 -4.52
C ARG A 229 -5.62 -14.35 -3.55
N LEU A 230 -6.04 -13.25 -2.94
CA LEU A 230 -7.18 -13.23 -2.02
C LEU A 230 -8.41 -12.61 -2.68
N SER A 231 -9.60 -13.11 -2.31
CA SER A 231 -10.84 -12.40 -2.63
C SER A 231 -10.91 -11.10 -1.82
N LYS A 232 -11.36 -9.99 -2.43
CA LYS A 232 -11.52 -8.68 -1.74
C LYS A 232 -12.35 -8.78 -0.46
N THR A 233 -13.27 -9.73 -0.38
CA THR A 233 -14.15 -9.96 0.78
C THR A 233 -13.39 -10.46 2.03
N ALA A 234 -12.25 -11.11 1.85
CA ALA A 234 -11.55 -11.78 2.97
C ALA A 234 -10.86 -10.80 3.94
N TYR A 235 -10.61 -9.54 3.57
CA TYR A 235 -9.93 -8.55 4.42
C TYR A 235 -10.71 -7.22 4.61
N SER A 236 -11.77 -6.98 3.87
CA SER A 236 -12.65 -5.80 4.07
C SER A 236 -13.35 -5.78 5.44
N THR A 237 -13.31 -6.86 6.19
CA THR A 237 -13.99 -7.03 7.49
C THR A 237 -13.12 -6.67 8.70
N LYS A 238 -11.88 -6.16 8.51
CA LYS A 238 -10.95 -5.86 9.63
C LYS A 238 -10.60 -4.37 9.82
N ARG A 239 -11.34 -3.45 9.19
CA ARG A 239 -11.24 -2.00 9.47
C ARG A 239 -12.35 -1.54 10.38
#